data_296e90ed8e996742f7a20dd461253a37
#
_entry.id   296e90ed8e996742f7a20dd461253a37
#
_cell.length_a   1.000
_cell.length_b   1.000
_cell.length_c   1.000
_cell.angle_alpha   90.00
_cell.angle_beta   90.00
_cell.angle_gamma   90.00
#
_symmetry.space_group_name_H-M   'P 1'
#
loop_
_entity.id
_entity.type
_entity.pdbx_description
1 polymer ?
#
loop_
_entity_poly.entity_id
_entity_poly.type
_entity_poly.pdbx_seq_one_letter_code
_entity_poly.pdbx_strand_id
1 'polypeptide(L)' 'MKLQMVGDVPEGLEILHQSSTGRLQTLVVRGNAREVEAQVEASEPMFYDILPLSLEEIFIYELGGVNHEINSIIL' A
#
# COMPACT_ATOMS: atom_id res chain seq x y z
N MET A 1 5.12 -0.94 -1.52
CA MET A 1 5.21 0.52 -1.32
C MET A 1 3.90 1.07 -0.78
N LYS A 2 3.95 2.25 -0.23
CA LYS A 2 2.79 2.92 0.31
C LYS A 2 2.33 4.02 -0.66
N LEU A 3 1.05 4.05 -0.94
CA LEU A 3 0.44 5.06 -1.80
C LEU A 3 -0.61 5.81 -1.00
N GLN A 4 -0.51 7.14 -1.00
CA GLN A 4 -1.56 7.99 -0.45
C GLN A 4 -2.20 8.73 -1.61
N MET A 5 -3.53 8.72 -1.65
CA MET A 5 -4.22 9.33 -2.76
C MET A 5 -5.62 9.82 -2.38
N VAL A 6 -6.12 10.78 -3.13
CA VAL A 6 -7.50 11.24 -3.05
C VAL A 6 -8.13 11.00 -4.41
N GLY A 7 -9.12 10.14 -4.46
CA GLY A 7 -9.80 9.76 -5.69
C GLY A 7 -10.11 8.27 -5.71
N ASP A 8 -10.51 7.78 -6.87
CA ASP A 8 -10.84 6.38 -7.04
C ASP A 8 -9.58 5.52 -7.06
N VAL A 9 -9.62 4.40 -6.35
CA VAL A 9 -8.51 3.46 -6.32
C VAL A 9 -8.36 2.84 -7.70
N PRO A 10 -7.16 2.89 -8.29
CA PRO A 10 -6.95 2.30 -9.61
C PRO A 10 -7.07 0.78 -9.57
N GLU A 11 -7.55 0.22 -10.67
CA GLU A 11 -7.61 -1.22 -10.84
C GLU A 11 -6.23 -1.74 -11.26
N GLY A 12 -6.01 -3.01 -11.04
CA GLY A 12 -4.78 -3.65 -11.45
C GLY A 12 -3.64 -3.58 -10.44
N LEU A 13 -3.87 -2.95 -9.30
CA LEU A 13 -2.88 -2.93 -8.22
C LEU A 13 -3.08 -4.13 -7.31
N GLU A 14 -1.99 -4.73 -6.88
CA GLU A 14 -2.03 -5.75 -5.85
C GLU A 14 -2.00 -5.07 -4.49
N ILE A 15 -3.17 -4.90 -3.90
CA ILE A 15 -3.32 -4.17 -2.63
C ILE A 15 -3.16 -5.13 -1.47
N LEU A 16 -2.17 -4.86 -0.62
CA LEU A 16 -1.90 -5.65 0.57
C LEU A 16 -2.67 -5.14 1.78
N HIS A 17 -2.90 -3.84 1.83
CA HIS A 17 -3.63 -3.21 2.91
C HIS A 17 -4.22 -1.90 2.42
N GLN A 18 -5.37 -1.54 2.94
CA GLN A 18 -6.05 -0.30 2.56
C GLN A 18 -6.72 0.30 3.78
N SER A 19 -6.55 1.61 3.94
CA SER A 19 -7.25 2.37 4.96
C SER A 19 -7.61 3.74 4.40
N SER A 20 -8.56 4.40 5.03
CA SER A 20 -8.95 5.73 4.60
C SER A 20 -9.22 6.62 5.80
N THR A 21 -8.91 7.91 5.63
CA THR A 21 -9.18 8.94 6.62
C THR A 21 -9.80 10.11 5.87
N GLY A 22 -11.11 10.30 6.04
CA GLY A 22 -11.82 11.26 5.23
C GLY A 22 -11.75 10.89 3.75
N ARG A 23 -11.22 11.77 2.92
CA ARG A 23 -11.05 11.53 1.49
C ARG A 23 -9.71 10.92 1.15
N LEU A 24 -8.77 10.96 2.09
CA LEU A 24 -7.43 10.43 1.86
C LEU A 24 -7.44 8.93 2.02
N GLN A 25 -6.96 8.24 1.01
CA GLN A 25 -6.80 6.80 1.04
C GLN A 25 -5.33 6.45 1.14
N THR A 26 -5.02 5.49 2.00
CA THR A 26 -3.66 4.98 2.17
C THR A 26 -3.67 3.51 1.79
N LEU A 27 -2.87 3.17 0.80
CA LEU A 27 -2.79 1.81 0.27
C LEU A 27 -1.37 1.30 0.42
N VAL A 28 -1.24 0.05 0.83
CA VAL A 28 0.03 -0.66 0.74
C VAL A 28 -0.09 -1.60 -0.44
N VAL A 29 0.73 -1.41 -1.44
CA VAL A 29 0.65 -2.16 -2.70
C VAL A 29 1.97 -2.85 -3.00
N ARG A 30 1.88 -3.96 -3.71
CA ARG A 30 3.02 -4.70 -4.20
C ARG A 30 3.23 -4.38 -5.69
N GLY A 31 4.48 -4.24 -6.09
CA GLY A 31 4.83 -3.94 -7.47
C GLY A 31 5.95 -2.92 -7.52
N ASN A 32 6.41 -2.61 -8.72
CA ASN A 32 7.42 -1.58 -8.84
C ASN A 32 6.79 -0.20 -8.98
N ALA A 33 7.57 0.82 -8.63
CA ALA A 33 7.08 2.19 -8.58
C ALA A 33 6.53 2.68 -9.93
N ARG A 34 7.14 2.28 -11.02
CA ARG A 34 6.69 2.70 -12.36
C ARG A 34 5.33 2.16 -12.71
N GLU A 35 5.09 0.88 -12.39
CA GLU A 35 3.81 0.26 -12.68
C GLU A 35 2.71 0.86 -11.82
N VAL A 36 3.00 1.04 -10.54
CA VAL A 36 2.04 1.62 -9.61
C VAL A 36 1.72 3.06 -10.03
N GLU A 37 2.75 3.84 -10.36
CA GLU A 37 2.57 5.22 -10.79
C GLU A 37 1.73 5.31 -12.06
N ALA A 38 1.99 4.43 -13.02
CA ALA A 38 1.23 4.41 -14.27
C ALA A 38 -0.25 4.12 -14.02
N GLN A 39 -0.54 3.15 -13.15
CA GLN A 39 -1.91 2.80 -12.82
C GLN A 39 -2.62 3.94 -12.09
N VAL A 40 -1.91 4.58 -11.16
CA VAL A 40 -2.47 5.70 -10.41
C VAL A 40 -2.75 6.89 -11.33
N GLU A 41 -1.83 7.22 -12.21
CA GLU A 41 -2.03 8.32 -13.15
C GLU A 41 -3.20 8.04 -14.10
N ALA A 42 -3.38 6.79 -14.48
CA ALA A 42 -4.48 6.39 -15.34
C ALA A 42 -5.84 6.60 -14.68
N SER A 43 -5.91 6.56 -13.36
CA SER A 43 -7.15 6.78 -12.62
C SER A 43 -7.45 8.26 -12.38
N GLU A 44 -6.52 9.15 -12.75
CA GLU A 44 -6.67 10.60 -12.63
C GLU A 44 -7.09 11.05 -11.22
N PRO A 45 -6.33 10.71 -10.17
CA PRO A 45 -6.69 11.15 -8.82
C PRO A 45 -6.49 12.65 -8.66
N MET A 46 -7.18 13.22 -7.69
CA MET A 46 -7.00 14.63 -7.35
C MET A 46 -5.63 14.89 -6.75
N PHE A 47 -5.09 13.89 -6.07
CA PHE A 47 -3.79 13.95 -5.42
C PHE A 47 -3.27 12.52 -5.26
N TYR A 48 -1.97 12.34 -5.40
CA TYR A 48 -1.35 11.09 -5.00
C TYR A 48 0.11 11.32 -4.61
N ASP A 49 0.60 10.43 -3.76
CA ASP A 49 2.00 10.44 -3.33
C ASP A 49 2.43 9.00 -3.10
N ILE A 50 3.59 8.63 -3.60
CA ILE A 50 4.15 7.32 -3.43
C ILE A 50 5.27 7.41 -2.43
N LEU A 51 5.15 6.66 -1.32
CA LEU A 51 6.06 6.72 -0.20
C LEU A 51 6.76 5.37 -0.03
N PRO A 52 8.01 5.38 0.44
CA PRO A 52 8.67 4.13 0.77
C PRO A 52 8.05 3.54 2.04
N LEU A 53 8.08 2.21 2.13
CA LEU A 53 7.70 1.54 3.36
C LEU A 53 8.82 1.66 4.37
N SER A 54 8.48 1.81 5.65
CA SER A 54 9.47 1.69 6.71
C SER A 54 9.93 0.24 6.80
N LEU A 55 11.04 0.01 7.48
CA LEU A 55 11.55 -1.34 7.67
C LEU A 55 10.53 -2.24 8.33
N GLU A 56 9.84 -1.72 9.32
CA GLU A 56 8.79 -2.42 10.03
C GLU A 56 7.61 -2.77 9.12
N GLU A 57 7.20 -1.82 8.29
CA GLU A 57 6.13 -2.04 7.32
C GLU A 57 6.51 -3.09 6.27
N ILE A 58 7.77 -3.07 5.82
CA ILE A 58 8.27 -4.08 4.89
C ILE A 58 8.15 -5.46 5.52
N PHE A 59 8.53 -5.57 6.78
CA PHE A 59 8.45 -6.84 7.48
C PHE A 59 7.02 -7.37 7.55
N ILE A 60 6.08 -6.49 7.86
CA ILE A 60 4.68 -6.86 8.00
C ILE A 60 4.02 -7.18 6.65
N TYR A 61 4.22 -6.32 5.66
CA TYR A 61 3.45 -6.40 4.41
C TYR A 61 4.17 -7.15 3.30
N GLU A 62 5.49 -7.02 3.19
CA GLU A 62 6.24 -7.68 2.13
C GLU A 62 6.59 -9.12 2.47
N LEU A 63 6.91 -9.38 3.72
CA LEU A 63 7.25 -10.71 4.18
C LEU A 63 6.04 -11.49 4.67
N GLY A 64 4.89 -10.83 4.76
CA GLY A 64 3.61 -11.48 5.04
C GLY A 64 3.66 -12.40 6.24
N GLY A 65 2.58 -12.89 6.74
CA GLY A 65 2.45 -13.94 7.74
C GLY A 65 3.49 -14.12 8.86
N VAL A 66 4.72 -13.71 8.64
CA VAL A 66 5.78 -13.88 9.64
C VAL A 66 5.41 -13.16 10.94
N ASN A 67 4.88 -11.98 10.81
CA ASN A 67 4.45 -11.21 11.98
C ASN A 67 3.36 -11.96 12.75
N HIS A 68 2.46 -12.59 12.05
CA HIS A 68 1.40 -13.36 12.66
C HIS A 68 1.96 -14.58 13.41
N GLU A 69 2.92 -15.24 12.82
CA GLU A 69 3.57 -16.40 13.44
C GLU A 69 4.33 -16.00 14.69
N ILE A 70 5.00 -14.86 14.66
CA ILE A 70 5.72 -14.34 15.81
C ILE A 70 4.79 -14.13 16.97
N ASN A 71 3.62 -13.56 16.71
CA ASN A 71 2.63 -13.34 17.76
C ASN A 71 2.18 -14.65 18.38
N SER A 72 2.02 -15.67 17.57
CA SER A 72 1.64 -16.99 18.06
C SER A 72 2.72 -17.61 18.95
N ILE A 73 3.98 -17.36 18.61
CA ILE A 73 5.10 -17.91 19.36
C ILE A 73 5.25 -17.20 20.71
N ILE A 74 5.05 -15.93 20.74
CA ILE A 74 5.19 -15.13 21.96
C ILE A 74 4.11 -15.49 22.98
N LEU A 75 2.96 -15.79 22.49
CA LEU A 75 1.84 -16.16 23.36
C LEU A 75 1.92 -17.60 23.84
#